data_0a45aa60fedf0fbddbc23cbd990d32f0
#
_entry.id   0a45aa60fedf0fbddbc23cbd990d32f0
#
_cell.length_a   1.000
_cell.length_b   1.000
_cell.length_c   1.000
_cell.angle_alpha   90.00
_cell.angle_beta   90.00
_cell.angle_gamma   90.00
#
_symmetry.space_group_name_H-M   'P 1'
#
loop_
_entity.id
_entity.type
_entity.pdbx_description
1 polymer ?
#
loop_
_entity_poly.entity_id
_entity_poly.type
_entity_poly.pdbx_seq_one_letter_code
_entity_poly.pdbx_strand_id
1 'polypeptide(L)'
;MSLRSSPSTPNPTELDSQALQGTWEQIALEDSGIANPPDEHSAPGALTTIEGDQFRVMTLDGEVLLQGCFTLDASTTPKSITWIDAIGADAGKSLPASYTLDDEHFVFIAADEGMPRPTHFSTTPGQTMRTFVRKT
;
A
#
# COMPACT_ATOMS: atom_id res chain seq x y z
N MET A 1 33.53 -19.78 10.21
CA MET A 1 33.20 -19.32 10.17
C MET A 1 32.39 -18.97 10.00
N SER A 2 32.35 -18.67 10.01
CA SER A 2 31.64 -18.17 9.93
C SER A 2 31.09 -17.74 9.49
N LEU A 3 30.88 -17.55 9.34
CA LEU A 3 30.30 -17.00 8.97
C LEU A 3 29.66 -16.39 8.81
N ARG A 4 29.45 -16.27 8.74
CA ARG A 4 28.90 -15.48 8.61
C ARG A 4 28.26 -14.85 8.71
N SER A 5 28.50 -15.34 9.27
CA SER A 5 27.52 -14.54 9.03
C SER A 5 27.66 -13.10 8.98
N SER A 6 28.11 -12.59 8.13
CA SER A 6 28.06 -11.20 7.92
C SER A 6 26.63 -10.73 7.97
N PRO A 7 26.34 -9.56 8.57
CA PRO A 7 25.01 -9.00 8.41
C PRO A 7 24.79 -8.92 6.93
N SER A 8 23.88 -9.71 6.47
CA SER A 8 23.51 -9.63 5.07
C SER A 8 23.01 -8.23 4.83
N THR A 9 23.47 -7.60 3.78
CA THR A 9 22.88 -6.37 3.32
C THR A 9 21.40 -6.65 3.08
N PRO A 10 20.48 -5.87 3.66
CA PRO A 10 19.06 -6.06 3.41
C PRO A 10 18.77 -6.01 1.93
N ASN A 11 17.92 -6.89 1.43
CA ASN A 11 17.53 -6.84 0.03
C ASN A 11 16.57 -5.66 -0.20
N PRO A 12 16.29 -5.28 -1.45
CA PRO A 12 15.40 -4.15 -1.73
C PRO A 12 14.02 -4.29 -1.10
N THR A 13 13.47 -5.50 -1.01
CA THR A 13 12.17 -5.72 -0.39
C THR A 13 12.21 -5.43 1.11
N GLU A 14 13.26 -5.86 1.81
CA GLU A 14 13.41 -5.56 3.23
C GLU A 14 13.59 -4.07 3.48
N LEU A 15 14.36 -3.39 2.64
CA LEU A 15 14.55 -1.93 2.77
C LEU A 15 13.23 -1.20 2.58
N ASP A 16 12.44 -1.58 1.58
CA ASP A 16 11.15 -0.96 1.34
C ASP A 16 10.16 -1.27 2.46
N SER A 17 10.19 -2.49 2.99
CA SER A 17 9.34 -2.84 4.13
C SER A 17 9.64 -1.95 5.33
N GLN A 18 10.92 -1.72 5.62
CA GLN A 18 11.33 -0.85 6.72
C GLN A 18 10.95 0.60 6.45
N ALA A 19 11.13 1.08 5.22
CA ALA A 19 10.81 2.45 4.85
C ALA A 19 9.29 2.71 4.88
N LEU A 20 8.49 1.68 4.66
CA LEU A 20 7.03 1.80 4.63
C LEU A 20 6.42 1.89 6.03
N GLN A 21 7.16 1.50 7.07
CA GLN A 21 6.64 1.53 8.45
C GLN A 21 6.26 2.92 8.88
N GLY A 22 5.18 3.04 9.65
CA GLY A 22 4.73 4.31 10.20
C GLY A 22 3.33 4.68 9.77
N THR A 23 3.04 5.98 9.80
CA THR A 23 1.71 6.50 9.53
C THR A 23 1.73 7.35 8.27
N TRP A 24 0.71 7.16 7.44
CA TRP A 24 0.59 7.80 6.12
C TRP A 24 -0.76 8.46 5.97
N GLU A 25 -0.78 9.59 5.28
CA GLU A 25 -2.02 10.32 4.97
C GLU A 25 -2.26 10.26 3.46
N GLN A 26 -3.47 9.83 3.07
CA GLN A 26 -3.84 9.78 1.65
C GLN A 26 -4.14 11.20 1.16
N ILE A 27 -3.47 11.59 0.08
CA ILE A 27 -3.61 12.95 -0.48
C ILE A 27 -4.19 12.94 -1.89
N ALA A 28 -4.31 11.80 -2.53
CA ALA A 28 -4.90 11.71 -3.87
C ALA A 28 -5.48 10.33 -4.10
N LEU A 29 -6.53 10.28 -4.91
CA LEU A 29 -7.23 9.06 -5.28
C LEU A 29 -7.65 9.15 -6.75
N GLU A 30 -7.33 8.13 -7.53
CA GLU A 30 -7.80 8.00 -8.91
C GLU A 30 -8.42 6.62 -9.06
N ASP A 31 -9.63 6.56 -9.59
CA ASP A 31 -10.36 5.30 -9.75
C ASP A 31 -10.89 5.21 -11.19
N SER A 32 -10.50 4.15 -11.89
CA SER A 32 -10.99 3.87 -13.25
C SER A 32 -10.82 5.08 -14.18
N GLY A 33 -9.69 5.78 -14.06
CA GLY A 33 -9.34 6.92 -14.89
C GLY A 33 -9.86 8.26 -14.41
N ILE A 34 -10.56 8.31 -13.27
CA ILE A 34 -11.18 9.54 -12.77
C ILE A 34 -10.56 9.90 -11.42
N ALA A 35 -10.06 11.15 -11.32
CA ALA A 35 -9.56 11.65 -10.05
C ALA A 35 -10.73 11.96 -9.12
N ASN A 36 -10.65 11.47 -7.91
CA ASN A 36 -11.67 11.64 -6.87
C ASN A 36 -11.09 12.39 -5.68
N PRO A 37 -11.94 12.94 -4.77
CA PRO A 37 -11.43 13.53 -3.54
C PRO A 37 -10.59 12.50 -2.76
N PRO A 38 -9.51 12.92 -2.09
CA PRO A 38 -8.62 11.99 -1.40
C PRO A 38 -9.27 11.20 -0.27
N ASP A 39 -10.39 11.68 0.26
CA ASP A 39 -11.11 11.02 1.35
C ASP A 39 -12.37 10.29 0.88
N GLU A 40 -12.55 10.06 -0.43
CA GLU A 40 -13.81 9.54 -0.95
C GLU A 40 -14.20 8.19 -0.37
N HIS A 41 -13.26 7.27 -0.24
CA HIS A 41 -13.56 5.94 0.29
C HIS A 41 -13.07 5.78 1.74
N SER A 42 -12.93 6.90 2.45
CA SER A 42 -12.53 6.92 3.85
C SER A 42 -13.08 8.19 4.51
N ALA A 43 -12.99 8.25 5.84
CA ALA A 43 -13.42 9.45 6.56
C ALA A 43 -12.37 10.57 6.40
N PRO A 44 -12.79 11.84 6.40
CA PRO A 44 -11.83 12.95 6.37
C PRO A 44 -10.80 12.82 7.47
N GLY A 45 -9.53 12.98 7.13
CA GLY A 45 -8.43 12.89 8.08
C GLY A 45 -8.03 11.49 8.49
N ALA A 46 -8.63 10.45 7.90
CA ALA A 46 -8.25 9.07 8.21
C ALA A 46 -6.79 8.83 7.85
N LEU A 47 -6.11 8.05 8.70
CA LEU A 47 -4.69 7.75 8.53
C LEU A 47 -4.49 6.25 8.36
N THR A 48 -3.50 5.90 7.55
CA THR A 48 -3.08 4.51 7.35
C THR A 48 -1.81 4.27 8.14
N THR A 49 -1.83 3.29 9.03
CA THR A 49 -0.66 2.89 9.80
C THR A 49 -0.17 1.54 9.28
N ILE A 50 1.14 1.47 9.03
CA ILE A 50 1.82 0.25 8.58
C ILE A 50 2.71 -0.22 9.72
N GLU A 51 2.52 -1.47 10.13
CA GLU A 51 3.30 -2.09 11.20
C GLU A 51 3.63 -3.52 10.80
N GLY A 52 4.90 -3.78 10.53
CA GLY A 52 5.32 -5.07 9.98
C GLY A 52 4.71 -5.27 8.59
N ASP A 53 4.00 -6.36 8.39
CA ASP A 53 3.29 -6.65 7.15
C ASP A 53 1.77 -6.39 7.28
N GLN A 54 1.37 -5.60 8.28
CA GLN A 54 -0.03 -5.30 8.54
C GLN A 54 -0.32 -3.82 8.30
N PHE A 55 -1.54 -3.54 7.87
CA PHE A 55 -1.99 -2.17 7.68
C PHE A 55 -3.33 -1.95 8.38
N ARG A 56 -3.57 -0.70 8.76
CA ARG A 56 -4.82 -0.30 9.41
C ARG A 56 -5.16 1.12 9.01
N VAL A 57 -6.38 1.34 8.54
CA VAL A 57 -6.89 2.67 8.22
C VAL A 57 -7.86 3.05 9.34
N MET A 58 -7.58 4.16 10.02
CA MET A 58 -8.36 4.59 11.18
C MET A 58 -8.78 6.04 11.05
N THR A 59 -9.97 6.36 11.58
CA THR A 59 -10.40 7.74 11.74
C THR A 59 -9.58 8.40 12.85
N LEU A 60 -9.67 9.72 12.95
CA LEU A 60 -9.04 10.45 14.04
C LEU A 60 -9.62 10.07 15.40
N ASP A 61 -10.85 9.57 15.44
CA ASP A 61 -11.51 9.11 16.65
C ASP A 61 -11.11 7.69 17.05
N GLY A 62 -10.29 7.02 16.22
CA GLY A 62 -9.83 5.67 16.52
C GLY A 62 -10.70 4.54 15.98
N GLU A 63 -11.68 4.86 15.14
CA GLU A 63 -12.48 3.83 14.48
C GLU A 63 -11.69 3.19 13.34
N VAL A 64 -11.63 1.86 13.31
CA VAL A 64 -10.94 1.12 12.25
C VAL A 64 -11.87 1.00 11.05
N LEU A 65 -11.48 1.61 9.93
CA LEU A 65 -12.23 1.56 8.68
C LEU A 65 -11.84 0.37 7.83
N LEU A 66 -10.56 -0.01 7.87
CA LEU A 66 -10.03 -1.10 7.08
C LEU A 66 -8.77 -1.62 7.76
N GLN A 67 -8.53 -2.92 7.66
CA GLN A 67 -7.27 -3.51 8.12
C GLN A 67 -7.02 -4.82 7.40
N GLY A 68 -5.77 -5.22 7.37
CA GLY A 68 -5.36 -6.46 6.73
C GLY A 68 -3.86 -6.60 6.75
N CYS A 69 -3.35 -7.35 5.78
CA CYS A 69 -1.91 -7.54 5.61
C CYS A 69 -1.53 -7.38 4.15
N PHE A 70 -0.24 -7.38 3.89
CA PHE A 70 0.28 -7.23 2.53
C PHE A 70 1.59 -7.98 2.38
N THR A 71 1.97 -8.23 1.14
CA THR A 71 3.28 -8.76 0.79
C THR A 71 3.94 -7.80 -0.19
N LEU A 72 5.26 -7.66 -0.10
CA LEU A 72 6.06 -6.81 -0.97
C LEU A 72 7.02 -7.64 -1.80
N ASP A 73 7.28 -7.18 -3.03
CA ASP A 73 8.36 -7.68 -3.85
C ASP A 73 8.96 -6.50 -4.62
N ALA A 74 10.07 -5.98 -4.11
CA ALA A 74 10.75 -4.84 -4.73
C ALA A 74 11.67 -5.25 -5.87
N SER A 75 11.75 -6.54 -6.19
CA SER A 75 12.59 -7.03 -7.28
C SER A 75 11.89 -6.93 -8.64
N THR A 76 10.61 -6.68 -8.67
CA THR A 76 9.86 -6.54 -9.92
C THR A 76 9.88 -5.11 -10.44
N THR A 77 9.54 -4.92 -11.70
CA THR A 77 9.43 -3.59 -12.33
C THR A 77 8.11 -3.50 -13.07
N PRO A 78 7.16 -2.69 -12.56
CA PRO A 78 7.19 -1.94 -11.29
C PRO A 78 7.28 -2.84 -10.07
N LYS A 79 7.66 -2.27 -8.92
CA LYS A 79 7.66 -3.00 -7.66
C LYS A 79 6.25 -3.45 -7.32
N SER A 80 6.13 -4.60 -6.68
CA SER A 80 4.84 -5.26 -6.42
C SER A 80 4.46 -5.22 -4.96
N ILE A 81 3.17 -4.95 -4.70
CA ILE A 81 2.56 -5.10 -3.38
C ILE A 81 1.23 -5.82 -3.59
N THR A 82 0.92 -6.78 -2.73
CA THR A 82 -0.36 -7.47 -2.78
C THR A 82 -1.07 -7.22 -1.46
N TRP A 83 -2.26 -6.62 -1.54
CA TRP A 83 -3.07 -6.29 -0.36
C TRP A 83 -4.06 -7.41 -0.11
N ILE A 84 -4.22 -7.77 1.17
CA ILE A 84 -5.20 -8.76 1.60
C ILE A 84 -6.00 -8.12 2.73
N ASP A 85 -7.25 -7.75 2.44
CA ASP A 85 -8.11 -7.14 3.44
C ASP A 85 -8.60 -8.19 4.42
N ALA A 86 -8.61 -7.87 5.70
CA ALA A 86 -9.12 -8.74 6.75
C ALA A 86 -10.56 -8.42 7.11
N ILE A 87 -11.01 -7.19 6.81
CA ILE A 87 -12.38 -6.75 7.08
C ILE A 87 -12.91 -5.99 5.88
N GLY A 88 -14.20 -5.78 5.82
CA GLY A 88 -14.83 -5.01 4.76
C GLY A 88 -15.32 -5.88 3.61
N ALA A 89 -15.73 -5.23 2.52
CA ALA A 89 -16.34 -5.90 1.38
C ALA A 89 -15.39 -6.87 0.68
N ASP A 90 -14.08 -6.58 0.70
CA ASP A 90 -13.07 -7.39 0.04
C ASP A 90 -12.31 -8.30 0.99
N ALA A 91 -12.86 -8.56 2.18
CA ALA A 91 -12.18 -9.40 3.18
C ALA A 91 -11.82 -10.77 2.59
N GLY A 92 -10.56 -11.16 2.77
CA GLY A 92 -10.02 -12.43 2.27
C GLY A 92 -9.58 -12.41 0.81
N LYS A 93 -9.81 -11.32 0.08
CA LYS A 93 -9.41 -11.22 -1.32
C LYS A 93 -8.01 -10.67 -1.44
N SER A 94 -7.26 -11.16 -2.43
CA SER A 94 -5.94 -10.65 -2.77
C SER A 94 -6.06 -9.65 -3.88
N LEU A 95 -5.57 -8.42 -3.65
CA LEU A 95 -5.64 -7.33 -4.62
C LEU A 95 -4.23 -7.06 -5.14
N PRO A 96 -3.94 -7.44 -6.40
CA PRO A 96 -2.60 -7.22 -6.95
C PRO A 96 -2.36 -5.74 -7.21
N ALA A 97 -1.22 -5.23 -6.78
CA ALA A 97 -0.89 -3.82 -6.90
C ALA A 97 0.59 -3.63 -7.23
N SER A 98 0.90 -2.46 -7.76
CA SER A 98 2.26 -2.01 -7.99
C SER A 98 2.47 -0.72 -7.22
N TYR A 99 3.71 -0.42 -6.80
CA TYR A 99 3.94 0.75 -5.95
C TYR A 99 5.24 1.45 -6.27
N THR A 100 5.31 2.72 -5.84
CA THR A 100 6.54 3.48 -5.74
C THR A 100 6.65 4.01 -4.31
N LEU A 101 7.86 4.16 -3.83
CA LEU A 101 8.11 4.58 -2.45
C LEU A 101 9.39 5.41 -2.38
N ASP A 102 9.31 6.56 -1.72
CA ASP A 102 10.49 7.34 -1.33
C ASP A 102 10.30 7.76 0.14
N ASP A 103 11.18 8.63 0.65
CA ASP A 103 11.18 9.01 2.07
C ASP A 103 9.86 9.64 2.52
N GLU A 104 9.17 10.33 1.62
CA GLU A 104 7.99 11.12 1.95
C GLU A 104 6.72 10.63 1.28
N HIS A 105 6.82 9.88 0.18
CA HIS A 105 5.67 9.52 -0.64
C HIS A 105 5.56 8.02 -0.85
N PHE A 106 4.34 7.53 -0.82
CA PHE A 106 4.00 6.16 -1.15
C PHE A 106 2.81 6.19 -2.09
N VAL A 107 2.96 5.59 -3.27
CA VAL A 107 1.89 5.50 -4.26
C VAL A 107 1.70 4.03 -4.60
N PHE A 108 0.45 3.57 -4.61
CA PHE A 108 0.18 2.25 -5.18
C PHE A 108 -1.02 2.32 -6.11
N ILE A 109 -1.01 1.43 -7.11
CA ILE A 109 -2.15 1.22 -7.99
C ILE A 109 -2.54 -0.24 -7.87
N ALA A 110 -3.77 -0.49 -7.47
CA ALA A 110 -4.30 -1.83 -7.23
C ALA A 110 -5.36 -2.18 -8.25
N ALA A 111 -5.38 -3.46 -8.65
CA ALA A 111 -6.45 -4.00 -9.48
C ALA A 111 -7.40 -4.82 -8.61
N ASP A 112 -8.60 -5.04 -9.11
CA ASP A 112 -9.57 -5.90 -8.45
C ASP A 112 -9.07 -7.36 -8.43
N GLU A 113 -9.61 -8.16 -7.52
CA GLU A 113 -9.25 -9.56 -7.42
C GLU A 113 -9.46 -10.27 -8.76
N GLY A 114 -8.47 -11.06 -9.16
CA GLY A 114 -8.54 -11.79 -10.42
C GLY A 114 -8.11 -11.00 -11.65
N MET A 115 -7.85 -9.71 -11.50
CA MET A 115 -7.35 -8.88 -12.58
C MET A 115 -5.81 -8.91 -12.64
N PRO A 116 -5.21 -8.62 -13.80
CA PRO A 116 -3.74 -8.54 -13.87
C PRO A 116 -3.19 -7.43 -12.99
N ARG A 117 -2.00 -7.64 -12.45
CA ARG A 117 -1.29 -6.61 -11.69
C ARG A 117 -1.02 -5.41 -12.60
N PRO A 118 -1.34 -4.17 -12.17
CA PRO A 118 -1.09 -3.00 -13.00
C PRO A 118 0.39 -2.81 -13.30
N THR A 119 0.68 -2.34 -14.51
CA THR A 119 2.05 -2.09 -14.96
C THR A 119 2.33 -0.60 -15.17
N HIS A 120 1.31 0.24 -15.07
CA HIS A 120 1.42 1.69 -15.25
C HIS A 120 0.69 2.39 -14.10
N PHE A 121 1.13 3.59 -13.76
CA PHE A 121 0.51 4.38 -12.70
C PHE A 121 -0.51 5.35 -13.30
N SER A 122 -1.44 4.78 -14.03
CA SER A 122 -2.57 5.49 -14.64
C SER A 122 -3.71 4.48 -14.68
N THR A 123 -4.82 4.78 -14.02
CA THR A 123 -5.87 3.79 -13.82
C THR A 123 -6.72 3.56 -15.06
N THR A 124 -7.13 2.31 -15.23
CA THR A 124 -8.14 1.87 -16.21
C THR A 124 -9.29 1.24 -15.41
N PRO A 125 -10.41 0.88 -16.05
CA PRO A 125 -11.51 0.24 -15.32
C PRO A 125 -11.04 -0.96 -14.49
N GLY A 126 -11.47 -1.02 -13.23
CA GLY A 126 -11.06 -2.05 -12.29
C GLY A 126 -9.77 -1.76 -11.55
N GLN A 127 -9.22 -0.56 -11.70
CA GLN A 127 -7.99 -0.16 -11.02
C GLN A 127 -8.20 1.09 -10.16
N THR A 128 -7.52 1.14 -9.02
CA THR A 128 -7.56 2.28 -8.09
C THR A 128 -6.13 2.65 -7.70
N MET A 129 -5.79 3.93 -7.85
CA MET A 129 -4.48 4.45 -7.46
C MET A 129 -4.65 5.39 -6.26
N ARG A 130 -3.81 5.19 -5.23
CA ARG A 130 -3.82 6.02 -4.03
C ARG A 130 -2.43 6.57 -3.78
N THR A 131 -2.38 7.85 -3.45
CA THR A 131 -1.12 8.56 -3.16
C THR A 131 -1.13 8.99 -1.72
N PHE A 132 -0.04 8.69 -1.01
CA PHE A 132 0.10 8.98 0.42
C PHE A 132 1.35 9.80 0.67
N VAL A 133 1.31 10.64 1.71
CA VAL A 133 2.50 11.29 2.26
C VAL A 133 2.71 10.80 3.68
N ARG A 134 3.97 10.80 4.10
CA ARG A 134 4.32 10.38 5.47
C ARG A 134 3.79 11.40 6.46
N LYS A 135 3.14 10.90 7.49
CA LYS A 135 2.65 11.73 8.59
C LYS A 135 3.67 11.68 9.70
N THR A 136 4.17 12.84 10.09
CA THR A 136 5.15 12.94 11.18
C THR A 136 4.55 13.53 12.42
#